data_43345f6ebe3759183dffc15c6b067b75
#
_entry.id   43345f6ebe3759183dffc15c6b067b75
#
_cell.length_a   1.000
_cell.length_b   1.000
_cell.length_c   1.000
_cell.angle_alpha   90.00
_cell.angle_beta   90.00
_cell.angle_gamma   90.00
#
_symmetry.space_group_name_H-M   'P 1'
#
loop_
_entity.id
_entity.type
_entity.pdbx_description
1 polymer ?
#
loop_
_entity_poly.entity_id
_entity_poly.type
_entity_poly.pdbx_seq_one_letter_code
_entity_poly.pdbx_strand_id
1 'polypeptide(L)'
;MRKSTNQKPSVCIVSDQLAGGGAERCSGLLSVFFERNNIVVCHVIVLDKVEYEYAGKLINFGKLKNKKNDFFNKAKRFYFLRAFFKKNKFDFIIDTRVKNYSLQEYFISKYIFSSPLIQIVHSYMIDLYFPKNKFIAKNIYSHCYKIVGVSHEIKKKINRDYKYSNVETIYNPIDFEYVNRQLQKDEIPVSNRYILAVGNMESNVKQFDVLIDCYSKSNLVNENIKLIIIGEGNLRIKLEQYVRELHLEHLITFKGKIENPFPYYKNAFFTVLSSKHEGFPNVVVESLACSTPVIAFDCLSGPKEIILNRENGLLVENQDRKKLTEAMNLFISDKELYDYCKSNSFQSVQHLDLDLIGKKWLELMKLN
;
A
#
# COMPACT_ATOMS: atom_id res chain seq x y z
N MET A 1 31.55 -1.66 14.48
CA MET A 1 32.06 -0.90 15.66
C MET A 1 31.25 0.39 15.74
N ARG A 2 30.28 0.49 16.67
CA ARG A 2 29.60 1.76 17.00
C ARG A 2 30.62 2.66 17.71
N LYS A 3 30.87 3.84 17.17
CA LYS A 3 31.48 4.90 17.94
C LYS A 3 30.52 5.26 19.07
N SER A 4 31.02 5.26 20.31
CA SER A 4 30.34 5.76 21.51
C SER A 4 30.12 7.28 21.38
N THR A 5 29.09 7.68 20.67
CA THR A 5 28.60 9.04 20.68
C THR A 5 27.15 9.01 21.14
N ASN A 6 26.78 9.87 22.08
CA ASN A 6 25.43 10.12 22.61
C ASN A 6 24.45 10.59 21.52
N GLN A 7 24.65 10.23 20.27
CA GLN A 7 23.85 10.70 19.13
C GLN A 7 22.74 9.69 18.83
N LYS A 8 21.49 10.16 18.82
CA LYS A 8 20.32 9.34 18.45
C LYS A 8 20.51 8.75 17.06
N PRO A 9 20.08 7.49 16.83
CA PRO A 9 20.05 6.92 15.49
C PRO A 9 19.23 7.79 14.52
N SER A 10 19.57 7.75 13.24
CA SER A 10 18.96 8.59 12.21
C SER A 10 18.60 7.79 10.97
N VAL A 11 17.38 7.98 10.47
CA VAL A 11 16.85 7.30 9.28
C VAL A 11 16.34 8.33 8.28
N CYS A 12 16.72 8.16 7.01
CA CYS A 12 16.15 8.93 5.91
C CYS A 12 15.19 8.05 5.09
N ILE A 13 13.92 8.42 5.02
CA ILE A 13 12.93 7.75 4.16
C ILE A 13 12.82 8.54 2.86
N VAL A 14 13.09 7.89 1.74
CA VAL A 14 13.02 8.49 0.40
C VAL A 14 11.82 7.91 -0.34
N SER A 15 10.85 8.76 -0.69
CA SER A 15 9.61 8.37 -1.36
C SER A 15 9.37 9.23 -2.59
N ASP A 16 8.51 8.78 -3.49
CA ASP A 16 8.08 9.64 -4.59
C ASP A 16 7.28 10.83 -4.06
N GLN A 17 6.37 10.60 -3.12
CA GLN A 17 5.49 11.57 -2.47
C GLN A 17 5.01 11.01 -1.13
N LEU A 18 4.21 11.76 -0.38
CA LEU A 18 3.49 11.30 0.81
C LEU A 18 1.97 11.41 0.58
N ALA A 19 1.50 10.87 -0.53
CA ALA A 19 0.10 10.97 -0.97
C ALA A 19 -0.29 9.82 -1.89
N GLY A 20 -1.56 9.51 -1.97
CA GLY A 20 -2.20 8.73 -3.03
C GLY A 20 -2.22 7.22 -2.83
N GLY A 21 -1.15 6.56 -2.41
CA GLY A 21 -1.07 5.09 -2.36
C GLY A 21 -0.76 4.50 -0.98
N GLY A 22 -0.88 3.18 -0.88
CA GLY A 22 -0.58 2.44 0.35
C GLY A 22 0.91 2.44 0.73
N ALA A 23 1.81 2.50 -0.24
CA ALA A 23 3.26 2.57 -0.02
C ALA A 23 3.65 3.88 0.69
N GLU A 24 3.10 5.00 0.22
CA GLU A 24 3.32 6.32 0.76
C GLU A 24 2.74 6.46 2.18
N ARG A 25 1.56 5.87 2.41
CA ARG A 25 0.97 5.81 3.75
C ARG A 25 1.84 5.01 4.71
N CYS A 26 2.37 3.85 4.30
CA CYS A 26 3.29 3.07 5.11
C CYS A 26 4.58 3.84 5.44
N SER A 27 5.10 4.62 4.50
CA SER A 27 6.27 5.48 4.74
C SER A 27 6.00 6.51 5.84
N GLY A 28 4.80 7.11 5.84
CA GLY A 28 4.35 8.01 6.90
C GLY A 28 4.26 7.31 8.25
N LEU A 29 3.57 6.16 8.33
CA LEU A 29 3.41 5.38 9.56
C LEU A 29 4.76 4.95 10.15
N LEU A 30 5.69 4.46 9.32
CA LEU A 30 7.02 4.08 9.78
C LEU A 30 7.79 5.27 10.37
N SER A 31 7.63 6.46 9.80
CA SER A 31 8.27 7.66 10.34
C SER A 31 7.76 8.01 11.73
N VAL A 32 6.45 7.91 11.95
CA VAL A 32 5.82 8.12 13.26
C VAL A 32 6.34 7.11 14.28
N PHE A 33 6.42 5.83 13.89
CA PHE A 33 6.99 4.79 14.75
C PHE A 33 8.45 5.08 15.12
N PHE A 34 9.29 5.43 14.15
CA PHE A 34 10.71 5.72 14.41
C PHE A 34 10.90 6.92 15.33
N GLU A 35 10.15 8.01 15.15
CA GLU A 35 10.23 9.17 16.02
C GLU A 35 9.81 8.86 17.45
N ARG A 36 8.71 8.09 17.64
CA ARG A 36 8.25 7.59 18.94
C ARG A 36 9.33 6.75 19.65
N ASN A 37 10.18 6.05 18.86
CA ASN A 37 11.30 5.26 19.37
C ASN A 37 12.64 6.01 19.38
N ASN A 38 12.63 7.35 19.51
CA ASN A 38 13.81 8.18 19.61
C ASN A 38 14.79 8.12 18.44
N ILE A 39 14.33 7.79 17.25
CA ILE A 39 15.11 7.81 16.01
C ILE A 39 14.84 9.14 15.29
N VAL A 40 15.89 9.83 14.89
CA VAL A 40 15.78 11.07 14.09
C VAL A 40 15.35 10.71 12.69
N VAL A 41 14.20 11.23 12.25
CA VAL A 41 13.63 10.93 10.92
C VAL A 41 13.77 12.13 9.99
N CYS A 42 14.14 11.83 8.76
CA CYS A 42 14.11 12.77 7.65
C CYS A 42 13.36 12.15 6.47
N HIS A 43 12.32 12.81 5.96
CA HIS A 43 11.69 12.46 4.70
C HIS A 43 12.28 13.24 3.56
N VAL A 44 12.55 12.54 2.44
CA VAL A 44 12.91 13.14 1.15
C VAL A 44 11.86 12.73 0.14
N ILE A 45 11.15 13.71 -0.45
CA ILE A 45 10.19 13.47 -1.52
C ILE A 45 10.60 14.17 -2.80
N VAL A 46 10.26 13.55 -3.96
CA VAL A 46 10.64 14.05 -5.29
C VAL A 46 9.48 14.65 -6.09
N LEU A 47 8.24 14.44 -5.62
CA LEU A 47 7.01 15.07 -6.10
C LEU A 47 6.38 15.89 -4.96
N ASP A 48 5.82 17.06 -5.30
CA ASP A 48 5.24 17.98 -4.32
C ASP A 48 3.78 17.62 -4.00
N LYS A 49 3.61 16.48 -3.29
CA LYS A 49 2.30 16.04 -2.77
C LYS A 49 2.45 15.46 -1.38
N VAL A 50 1.73 16.02 -0.41
CA VAL A 50 1.72 15.59 0.99
C VAL A 50 0.29 15.57 1.48
N GLU A 51 -0.23 14.40 1.82
CA GLU A 51 -1.61 14.18 2.30
C GLU A 51 -1.62 13.30 3.57
N TYR A 52 -0.59 12.46 3.74
CA TYR A 52 -0.51 11.55 4.88
C TYR A 52 0.29 12.17 6.02
N GLU A 53 -0.10 11.81 7.25
CA GLU A 53 0.68 12.12 8.45
C GLU A 53 2.08 11.50 8.33
N TYR A 54 3.07 12.24 8.81
CA TYR A 54 4.46 11.80 8.91
C TYR A 54 5.13 12.49 10.10
N ALA A 55 6.23 11.91 10.56
CA ALA A 55 7.07 12.52 11.61
C ALA A 55 8.44 12.89 11.06
N GLY A 56 9.11 13.80 11.72
CA GLY A 56 10.46 14.24 11.40
C GLY A 56 10.53 15.37 10.36
N LYS A 57 11.73 15.62 9.83
CA LYS A 57 12.00 16.72 8.90
C LYS A 57 11.65 16.34 7.45
N LEU A 58 10.83 17.13 6.77
CA LEU A 58 10.52 16.96 5.35
C LEU A 58 11.44 17.80 4.46
N ILE A 59 12.09 17.14 3.50
CA ILE A 59 12.86 17.76 2.40
C ILE A 59 12.12 17.49 1.09
N ASN A 60 11.51 18.51 0.53
CA ASN A 60 10.65 18.40 -0.63
C ASN A 60 11.36 18.90 -1.90
N PHE A 61 11.99 17.98 -2.64
CA PHE A 61 12.62 18.27 -3.94
C PHE A 61 11.60 18.42 -5.08
N GLY A 62 10.34 18.04 -4.86
CA GLY A 62 9.26 18.26 -5.81
C GLY A 62 9.01 19.75 -6.08
N LYS A 63 9.19 20.62 -5.06
CA LYS A 63 9.08 22.08 -5.17
C LYS A 63 10.09 22.71 -6.14
N LEU A 64 11.20 22.01 -6.40
CA LEU A 64 12.21 22.46 -7.37
C LEU A 64 11.86 22.06 -8.82
N LYS A 65 10.80 21.29 -9.04
CA LYS A 65 10.35 20.88 -10.36
C LYS A 65 9.63 22.06 -11.03
N ASN A 66 10.16 22.54 -12.15
CA ASN A 66 9.51 23.54 -12.98
C ASN A 66 8.52 22.90 -13.97
N LYS A 67 7.68 23.72 -14.61
CA LYS A 67 6.67 23.23 -15.58
C LYS A 67 7.29 22.46 -16.77
N LYS A 68 8.47 22.87 -17.24
CA LYS A 68 9.15 22.23 -18.39
C LYS A 68 9.83 20.90 -18.00
N ASN A 69 10.27 20.77 -16.73
CA ASN A 69 11.01 19.59 -16.23
C ASN A 69 12.09 19.11 -17.20
N ASP A 70 12.80 20.09 -17.82
CA ASP A 70 13.83 19.89 -18.81
C ASP A 70 15.12 19.30 -18.20
N PHE A 71 16.12 19.07 -19.06
CA PHE A 71 17.40 18.51 -18.63
C PHE A 71 18.07 19.36 -17.55
N PHE A 72 18.09 20.67 -17.69
CA PHE A 72 18.72 21.58 -16.72
C PHE A 72 18.02 21.55 -15.36
N ASN A 73 16.70 21.50 -15.35
CA ASN A 73 15.94 21.36 -14.11
C ASN A 73 16.20 20.01 -13.43
N LYS A 74 16.27 18.92 -14.19
CA LYS A 74 16.63 17.59 -13.67
C LYS A 74 18.04 17.59 -13.10
N ALA A 75 19.05 18.15 -13.82
CA ALA A 75 20.42 18.25 -13.36
C ALA A 75 20.54 19.09 -12.07
N LYS A 76 19.83 20.24 -12.00
CA LYS A 76 19.75 21.07 -10.79
C LYS A 76 19.20 20.29 -9.60
N ARG A 77 18.10 19.57 -9.76
CA ARG A 77 17.51 18.74 -8.71
C ARG A 77 18.47 17.63 -8.25
N PHE A 78 19.15 16.99 -9.19
CA PHE A 78 20.16 15.98 -8.91
C PHE A 78 21.34 16.54 -8.12
N TYR A 79 21.83 17.74 -8.48
CA TYR A 79 22.87 18.45 -7.74
C TYR A 79 22.47 18.72 -6.29
N PHE A 80 21.28 19.26 -6.07
CA PHE A 80 20.79 19.54 -4.72
C PHE A 80 20.58 18.25 -3.90
N LEU A 81 20.07 17.19 -4.52
CA LEU A 81 19.91 15.89 -3.87
C LEU A 81 21.29 15.34 -3.43
N ARG A 82 22.29 15.42 -4.30
CA ARG A 82 23.67 15.02 -3.97
C ARG A 82 24.26 15.87 -2.86
N ALA A 83 24.11 17.19 -2.94
CA ALA A 83 24.61 18.11 -1.91
C ALA A 83 23.97 17.81 -0.54
N PHE A 84 22.66 17.51 -0.52
CA PHE A 84 21.94 17.14 0.69
C PHE A 84 22.51 15.86 1.33
N PHE A 85 22.65 14.76 0.57
CA PHE A 85 23.17 13.49 1.10
C PHE A 85 24.67 13.54 1.40
N LYS A 86 25.45 14.42 0.74
CA LYS A 86 26.85 14.67 1.10
C LYS A 86 26.96 15.37 2.47
N LYS A 87 26.07 16.32 2.75
CA LYS A 87 26.06 17.09 4.01
C LYS A 87 25.44 16.31 5.16
N ASN A 88 24.38 15.55 4.89
CA ASN A 88 23.63 14.82 5.92
C ASN A 88 23.88 13.33 5.77
N LYS A 89 24.49 12.73 6.79
CA LYS A 89 24.69 11.28 6.86
C LYS A 89 23.66 10.69 7.81
N PHE A 90 23.08 9.58 7.38
CA PHE A 90 22.10 8.83 8.16
C PHE A 90 22.67 7.45 8.50
N ASP A 91 22.17 6.82 9.55
CA ASP A 91 22.51 5.42 9.84
C ASP A 91 21.93 4.50 8.79
N PHE A 92 20.71 4.81 8.29
CA PHE A 92 20.08 4.09 7.19
C PHE A 92 19.31 5.03 6.25
N ILE A 93 19.26 4.63 4.98
CA ILE A 93 18.36 5.20 3.97
C ILE A 93 17.34 4.10 3.60
N ILE A 94 16.05 4.40 3.73
CA ILE A 94 14.95 3.54 3.29
C ILE A 94 14.37 4.15 2.02
N ASP A 95 14.53 3.48 0.88
CA ASP A 95 14.03 3.95 -0.41
C ASP A 95 12.79 3.16 -0.83
N THR A 96 11.66 3.85 -0.94
CA THR A 96 10.36 3.28 -1.30
C THR A 96 9.95 3.61 -2.73
N ARG A 97 10.76 4.40 -3.45
CA ARG A 97 10.43 4.92 -4.79
C ARG A 97 10.33 3.82 -5.84
N VAL A 98 9.47 4.05 -6.82
CA VAL A 98 9.46 3.32 -8.09
C VAL A 98 10.65 3.76 -8.95
N LYS A 99 11.30 2.84 -9.66
CA LYS A 99 12.53 3.05 -10.41
C LYS A 99 12.29 3.11 -11.93
N ASN A 100 11.98 4.29 -12.43
CA ASN A 100 11.61 4.46 -13.84
C ASN A 100 12.80 4.44 -14.83
N TYR A 101 14.02 4.78 -14.35
CA TYR A 101 15.19 4.96 -15.21
C TYR A 101 16.44 4.30 -14.63
N SER A 102 16.83 3.16 -15.16
CA SER A 102 17.92 2.33 -14.64
C SER A 102 19.27 3.06 -14.52
N LEU A 103 19.63 3.90 -15.49
CA LEU A 103 20.87 4.71 -15.44
C LEU A 103 20.82 5.75 -14.31
N GLN A 104 19.68 6.44 -14.15
CA GLN A 104 19.49 7.40 -13.06
C GLN A 104 19.65 6.71 -11.70
N GLU A 105 19.03 5.55 -11.53
CA GLU A 105 19.10 4.80 -10.27
C GLU A 105 20.50 4.26 -10.00
N TYR A 106 21.24 3.87 -11.03
CA TYR A 106 22.66 3.51 -10.88
C TYR A 106 23.47 4.67 -10.32
N PHE A 107 23.28 5.89 -10.87
CA PHE A 107 23.98 7.08 -10.36
C PHE A 107 23.53 7.46 -8.94
N ILE A 108 22.22 7.35 -8.64
CA ILE A 108 21.70 7.65 -7.30
C ILE A 108 22.27 6.68 -6.27
N SER A 109 22.20 5.38 -6.53
CA SER A 109 22.69 4.37 -5.59
C SER A 109 24.19 4.44 -5.35
N LYS A 110 24.97 4.77 -6.38
CA LYS A 110 26.44 4.75 -6.31
C LYS A 110 27.06 6.07 -5.82
N TYR A 111 26.46 7.22 -6.16
CA TYR A 111 27.08 8.51 -5.95
C TYR A 111 26.32 9.48 -5.07
N ILE A 112 25.06 9.16 -4.71
CA ILE A 112 24.22 10.00 -3.86
C ILE A 112 24.01 9.37 -2.51
N PHE A 113 23.54 8.12 -2.46
CA PHE A 113 23.29 7.43 -1.21
C PHE A 113 24.60 6.95 -0.60
N SER A 114 25.04 7.61 0.47
CA SER A 114 26.30 7.33 1.16
C SER A 114 26.14 6.49 2.42
N SER A 115 24.91 6.18 2.80
CA SER A 115 24.56 5.39 3.99
C SER A 115 24.01 4.01 3.58
N PRO A 116 23.99 3.02 4.50
CA PRO A 116 23.37 1.72 4.25
C PRO A 116 21.96 1.86 3.69
N LEU A 117 21.74 1.30 2.49
CA LEU A 117 20.48 1.43 1.75
C LEU A 117 19.58 0.22 1.99
N ILE A 118 18.34 0.47 2.36
CA ILE A 118 17.26 -0.52 2.39
C ILE A 118 16.26 -0.15 1.27
N GLN A 119 16.08 -1.06 0.30
CA GLN A 119 15.10 -0.90 -0.76
C GLN A 119 13.80 -1.60 -0.40
N ILE A 120 12.66 -0.89 -0.37
CA ILE A 120 11.35 -1.51 -0.22
C ILE A 120 10.71 -1.77 -1.59
N VAL A 121 10.05 -2.91 -1.72
CA VAL A 121 9.32 -3.33 -2.93
C VAL A 121 7.86 -3.54 -2.58
N HIS A 122 7.01 -2.60 -3.00
CA HIS A 122 5.59 -2.54 -2.67
C HIS A 122 4.66 -3.16 -3.73
N SER A 123 5.19 -3.76 -4.79
CA SER A 123 4.38 -4.36 -5.86
C SER A 123 4.94 -5.68 -6.31
N TYR A 124 4.06 -6.63 -6.66
CA TYR A 124 4.43 -7.86 -7.34
C TYR A 124 5.03 -7.61 -8.73
N MET A 125 4.74 -6.46 -9.34
CA MET A 125 5.38 -5.99 -10.57
C MET A 125 6.79 -5.47 -10.27
N ILE A 126 7.71 -6.41 -9.96
CA ILE A 126 9.08 -6.07 -9.51
C ILE A 126 9.90 -5.32 -10.57
N ASP A 127 9.51 -5.38 -11.84
CA ASP A 127 10.12 -4.60 -12.93
C ASP A 127 10.00 -3.07 -12.71
N LEU A 128 9.07 -2.64 -11.84
CA LEU A 128 8.96 -1.24 -11.41
C LEU A 128 10.11 -0.82 -10.49
N TYR A 129 10.81 -1.78 -9.89
CA TYR A 129 11.90 -1.53 -8.93
C TYR A 129 13.25 -2.00 -9.45
N PHE A 130 13.27 -3.04 -10.28
CA PHE A 130 14.51 -3.67 -10.77
C PHE A 130 14.61 -3.56 -12.28
N PRO A 131 15.78 -3.15 -12.80
CA PRO A 131 16.06 -3.23 -14.22
C PRO A 131 15.92 -4.67 -14.73
N LYS A 132 15.31 -4.86 -15.90
CA LYS A 132 15.20 -6.18 -16.55
C LYS A 132 16.58 -6.80 -16.82
N ASN A 133 17.58 -5.96 -17.11
CA ASN A 133 18.96 -6.42 -17.25
C ASN A 133 19.53 -6.78 -15.87
N LYS A 134 19.72 -8.06 -15.63
CA LYS A 134 20.18 -8.60 -14.33
C LYS A 134 21.57 -8.10 -13.93
N PHE A 135 22.44 -7.83 -14.90
CA PHE A 135 23.78 -7.28 -14.63
C PHE A 135 23.67 -5.86 -14.07
N ILE A 136 22.85 -5.01 -14.70
CA ILE A 136 22.59 -3.65 -14.21
C ILE A 136 21.92 -3.71 -12.83
N ALA A 137 20.91 -4.55 -12.68
CA ALA A 137 20.23 -4.75 -11.40
C ALA A 137 21.21 -5.16 -10.30
N LYS A 138 22.09 -6.13 -10.57
CA LYS A 138 23.13 -6.57 -9.63
C LYS A 138 24.06 -5.43 -9.22
N ASN A 139 24.51 -4.59 -10.16
CA ASN A 139 25.36 -3.45 -9.86
C ASN A 139 24.69 -2.37 -9.00
N ILE A 140 23.36 -2.22 -9.10
CA ILE A 140 22.60 -1.25 -8.29
C ILE A 140 22.34 -1.81 -6.89
N TYR A 141 21.90 -3.07 -6.78
CA TYR A 141 21.30 -3.61 -5.55
C TYR A 141 22.17 -4.58 -4.76
N SER A 142 23.30 -5.08 -5.33
CA SER A 142 24.20 -5.98 -4.58
C SER A 142 24.81 -5.31 -3.34
N HIS A 143 24.89 -3.99 -3.31
CA HIS A 143 25.42 -3.22 -2.19
C HIS A 143 24.33 -2.70 -1.24
N CYS A 144 23.06 -2.97 -1.52
CA CYS A 144 21.99 -2.66 -0.57
C CYS A 144 22.21 -3.46 0.71
N TYR A 145 22.03 -2.80 1.85
CA TYR A 145 22.06 -3.46 3.13
C TYR A 145 20.99 -4.56 3.19
N LYS A 146 19.75 -4.22 2.81
CA LYS A 146 18.63 -5.15 2.66
C LYS A 146 17.71 -4.73 1.51
N ILE A 147 17.03 -5.71 0.94
CA ILE A 147 15.87 -5.52 0.08
C ILE A 147 14.67 -6.06 0.85
N VAL A 148 13.62 -5.27 1.03
CA VAL A 148 12.43 -5.65 1.77
C VAL A 148 11.24 -5.78 0.82
N GLY A 149 10.72 -7.00 0.67
CA GLY A 149 9.43 -7.23 0.02
C GLY A 149 8.29 -7.12 1.03
N VAL A 150 7.22 -6.43 0.67
CA VAL A 150 6.05 -6.28 1.56
C VAL A 150 5.17 -7.52 1.65
N SER A 151 5.56 -8.62 0.99
CA SER A 151 4.92 -9.94 1.07
C SER A 151 5.94 -11.04 0.84
N HIS A 152 5.64 -12.26 1.30
CA HIS A 152 6.47 -13.43 1.04
C HIS A 152 6.56 -13.77 -0.46
N GLU A 153 5.47 -13.56 -1.19
CA GLU A 153 5.45 -13.80 -2.64
C GLU A 153 6.39 -12.83 -3.39
N ILE A 154 6.46 -11.56 -2.96
CA ILE A 154 7.44 -10.60 -3.53
C ILE A 154 8.86 -11.06 -3.22
N LYS A 155 9.18 -11.45 -1.96
CA LYS A 155 10.50 -11.99 -1.60
C LYS A 155 10.85 -13.20 -2.46
N LYS A 156 9.95 -14.18 -2.60
CA LYS A 156 10.14 -15.36 -3.44
C LYS A 156 10.44 -14.97 -4.90
N LYS A 157 9.67 -14.02 -5.44
CA LYS A 157 9.85 -13.55 -6.81
C LYS A 157 11.22 -12.87 -7.01
N ILE A 158 11.63 -11.98 -6.10
CA ILE A 158 12.94 -11.31 -6.16
C ILE A 158 14.06 -12.37 -6.10
N ASN A 159 13.99 -13.32 -5.15
CA ASN A 159 15.01 -14.36 -5.02
C ASN A 159 15.08 -15.25 -6.26
N ARG A 160 13.93 -15.63 -6.85
CA ARG A 160 13.87 -16.45 -8.06
C ARG A 160 14.47 -15.72 -9.25
N ASP A 161 14.08 -14.44 -9.46
CA ASP A 161 14.39 -13.72 -10.69
C ASP A 161 15.78 -13.08 -10.66
N TYR A 162 16.27 -12.63 -9.48
CA TYR A 162 17.57 -11.92 -9.33
C TYR A 162 18.58 -12.62 -8.43
N LYS A 163 18.21 -13.67 -7.69
CA LYS A 163 19.09 -14.45 -6.81
C LYS A 163 19.83 -13.62 -5.75
N TYR A 164 19.18 -12.60 -5.19
CA TYR A 164 19.72 -11.83 -4.07
C TYR A 164 19.59 -12.65 -2.76
N SER A 165 20.61 -12.60 -1.91
CA SER A 165 20.63 -13.29 -0.60
C SER A 165 20.16 -12.40 0.57
N ASN A 166 20.10 -11.09 0.36
CA ASN A 166 19.78 -10.08 1.38
C ASN A 166 18.32 -9.60 1.32
N VAL A 167 17.39 -10.46 0.86
CA VAL A 167 15.96 -10.14 0.74
C VAL A 167 15.22 -10.61 1.99
N GLU A 168 14.48 -9.69 2.60
CA GLU A 168 13.62 -9.98 3.77
C GLU A 168 12.15 -9.68 3.45
N THR A 169 11.24 -10.19 4.30
CA THR A 169 9.84 -9.82 4.24
C THR A 169 9.47 -9.03 5.49
N ILE A 170 8.96 -7.82 5.30
CA ILE A 170 8.30 -7.05 6.36
C ILE A 170 7.00 -6.53 5.79
N TYR A 171 5.88 -6.93 6.37
CA TYR A 171 4.55 -6.50 5.95
C TYR A 171 4.31 -5.01 6.18
N ASN A 172 3.34 -4.45 5.47
CA ASN A 172 2.87 -3.10 5.73
C ASN A 172 2.17 -3.05 7.09
N PRO A 173 2.45 -2.04 7.92
CA PRO A 173 1.78 -1.89 9.22
C PRO A 173 0.40 -1.26 9.09
N ILE A 174 -0.42 -1.48 10.13
CA ILE A 174 -1.61 -0.69 10.42
C ILE A 174 -1.48 -0.07 11.81
N ASP A 175 -1.87 1.19 11.97
CA ASP A 175 -1.96 1.87 13.27
C ASP A 175 -3.39 1.76 13.79
N PHE A 176 -3.64 0.82 14.71
CA PHE A 176 -4.98 0.62 15.29
C PHE A 176 -5.44 1.80 16.13
N GLU A 177 -4.55 2.54 16.78
CA GLU A 177 -4.91 3.76 17.51
C GLU A 177 -5.39 4.84 16.54
N TYR A 178 -4.71 4.99 15.41
CA TYR A 178 -5.14 5.89 14.34
C TYR A 178 -6.51 5.49 13.79
N VAL A 179 -6.72 4.20 13.47
CA VAL A 179 -8.02 3.68 13.01
C VAL A 179 -9.13 4.02 14.01
N ASN A 180 -8.91 3.75 15.30
CA ASN A 180 -9.90 4.04 16.34
C ASN A 180 -10.21 5.52 16.45
N ARG A 181 -9.19 6.40 16.39
CA ARG A 181 -9.41 7.86 16.36
C ARG A 181 -10.22 8.30 15.15
N GLN A 182 -9.97 7.72 13.97
CA GLN A 182 -10.70 8.07 12.75
C GLN A 182 -12.15 7.59 12.77
N LEU A 183 -12.42 6.44 13.40
CA LEU A 183 -13.79 5.93 13.59
C LEU A 183 -14.66 6.80 14.52
N GLN A 184 -14.02 7.56 15.42
CA GLN A 184 -14.70 8.47 16.34
C GLN A 184 -14.97 9.87 15.76
N LYS A 185 -14.28 10.25 14.67
CA LYS A 185 -14.40 11.60 14.09
C LYS A 185 -15.66 11.81 13.26
N ASP A 186 -16.02 10.80 12.49
CA ASP A 186 -17.08 10.92 11.49
C ASP A 186 -18.10 9.79 11.65
N GLU A 187 -19.37 10.14 11.78
CA GLU A 187 -20.48 9.22 11.63
C GLU A 187 -21.02 9.30 10.20
N ILE A 188 -21.14 8.15 9.56
CA ILE A 188 -21.79 8.08 8.24
C ILE A 188 -23.25 7.68 8.49
N PRO A 189 -24.23 8.47 8.01
CA PRO A 189 -25.61 8.04 8.02
C PRO A 189 -25.79 6.85 7.08
N VAL A 190 -25.86 5.66 7.65
CA VAL A 190 -26.07 4.40 6.90
C VAL A 190 -27.56 4.08 6.91
N SER A 191 -28.24 4.47 5.83
CA SER A 191 -29.66 4.13 5.68
C SER A 191 -29.92 2.74 5.09
N ASN A 192 -28.92 2.14 4.41
CA ASN A 192 -29.05 0.86 3.70
C ASN A 192 -27.79 0.01 3.84
N ARG A 193 -27.95 -1.34 3.81
CA ARG A 193 -26.81 -2.26 3.72
C ARG A 193 -26.03 -2.00 2.43
N TYR A 194 -24.71 -2.10 2.51
CA TYR A 194 -23.85 -1.96 1.34
C TYR A 194 -22.59 -2.82 1.46
N ILE A 195 -22.03 -3.15 0.31
CA ILE A 195 -20.68 -3.68 0.18
C ILE A 195 -19.73 -2.57 -0.27
N LEU A 196 -18.46 -2.68 0.06
CA LEU A 196 -17.46 -1.64 -0.18
C LEU A 196 -16.35 -2.12 -1.08
N ALA A 197 -15.88 -1.26 -1.98
CA ALA A 197 -14.63 -1.41 -2.70
C ALA A 197 -13.83 -0.12 -2.65
N VAL A 198 -12.52 -0.22 -2.38
CA VAL A 198 -11.65 0.96 -2.21
C VAL A 198 -10.39 0.81 -3.07
N GLY A 199 -10.04 1.84 -3.83
CA GLY A 199 -8.82 1.85 -4.62
C GLY A 199 -8.78 2.96 -5.66
N ASN A 200 -7.58 3.24 -6.20
CA ASN A 200 -7.46 4.21 -7.28
C ASN A 200 -7.96 3.62 -8.62
N MET A 201 -8.40 4.51 -9.50
CA MET A 201 -8.93 4.20 -10.84
C MET A 201 -8.02 4.72 -11.96
N GLU A 202 -6.72 4.92 -11.68
CA GLU A 202 -5.75 5.37 -12.70
C GLU A 202 -5.42 4.31 -13.72
N SER A 203 -5.52 3.04 -13.32
CA SER A 203 -5.31 1.88 -14.18
C SER A 203 -6.28 0.76 -13.82
N ASN A 204 -6.47 -0.21 -14.74
CA ASN A 204 -7.39 -1.34 -14.51
C ASN A 204 -6.77 -2.45 -13.62
N VAL A 205 -5.91 -2.09 -12.69
CA VAL A 205 -5.33 -3.05 -11.73
C VAL A 205 -6.37 -3.50 -10.70
N LYS A 206 -7.23 -2.57 -10.24
CA LYS A 206 -8.29 -2.86 -9.26
C LYS A 206 -9.51 -3.57 -9.86
N GLN A 207 -9.65 -3.58 -11.18
CA GLN A 207 -10.70 -4.27 -11.93
C GLN A 207 -12.12 -3.99 -11.39
N PHE A 208 -12.44 -2.71 -11.15
CA PHE A 208 -13.80 -2.32 -10.75
C PHE A 208 -14.86 -2.65 -11.81
N ASP A 209 -14.49 -2.71 -13.08
CA ASP A 209 -15.33 -3.23 -14.17
C ASP A 209 -15.73 -4.69 -13.94
N VAL A 210 -14.78 -5.54 -13.54
CA VAL A 210 -15.03 -6.93 -13.16
C VAL A 210 -15.92 -7.02 -11.93
N LEU A 211 -15.67 -6.20 -10.92
CA LEU A 211 -16.51 -6.15 -9.72
C LEU A 211 -17.94 -5.75 -10.03
N ILE A 212 -18.14 -4.70 -10.84
CA ILE A 212 -19.47 -4.23 -11.26
C ILE A 212 -20.21 -5.33 -12.03
N ASP A 213 -19.52 -6.04 -12.96
CA ASP A 213 -20.09 -7.18 -13.69
C ASP A 213 -20.50 -8.34 -12.75
N CYS A 214 -19.64 -8.71 -11.80
CA CYS A 214 -19.96 -9.73 -10.81
C CYS A 214 -21.12 -9.33 -9.88
N TYR A 215 -21.12 -8.07 -9.43
CA TYR A 215 -22.17 -7.52 -8.60
C TYR A 215 -23.54 -7.52 -9.32
N SER A 216 -23.57 -7.12 -10.58
CA SER A 216 -24.80 -7.09 -11.40
C SER A 216 -25.48 -8.46 -11.54
N LYS A 217 -24.71 -9.53 -11.40
CA LYS A 217 -25.17 -10.94 -11.50
C LYS A 217 -25.41 -11.59 -10.12
N SER A 218 -25.15 -10.87 -9.05
CA SER A 218 -25.30 -11.37 -7.68
C SER A 218 -26.69 -11.11 -7.13
N ASN A 219 -27.06 -11.86 -6.09
CA ASN A 219 -28.31 -11.67 -5.34
C ASN A 219 -28.33 -10.33 -4.57
N LEU A 220 -27.20 -9.65 -4.43
CA LEU A 220 -27.10 -8.32 -3.79
C LEU A 220 -28.05 -7.31 -4.45
N VAL A 221 -28.19 -7.37 -5.78
CA VAL A 221 -29.10 -6.49 -6.54
C VAL A 221 -30.54 -6.71 -6.11
N ASN A 222 -30.98 -7.95 -6.00
CA ASN A 222 -32.34 -8.31 -5.61
C ASN A 222 -32.65 -7.92 -4.15
N GLU A 223 -31.63 -7.98 -3.30
CA GLU A 223 -31.69 -7.62 -1.86
C GLU A 223 -31.54 -6.11 -1.61
N ASN A 224 -31.42 -5.28 -2.64
CA ASN A 224 -31.13 -3.84 -2.54
C ASN A 224 -29.89 -3.50 -1.69
N ILE A 225 -28.89 -4.41 -1.65
CA ILE A 225 -27.62 -4.16 -0.96
C ILE A 225 -26.70 -3.37 -1.92
N LYS A 226 -26.42 -2.12 -1.59
CA LYS A 226 -25.68 -1.20 -2.47
C LYS A 226 -24.21 -1.59 -2.64
N LEU A 227 -23.58 -1.16 -3.72
CA LEU A 227 -22.14 -1.16 -3.91
C LEU A 227 -21.61 0.28 -3.80
N ILE A 228 -20.75 0.54 -2.83
CA ILE A 228 -20.04 1.82 -2.70
C ILE A 228 -18.60 1.62 -3.16
N ILE A 229 -18.17 2.47 -4.10
CA ILE A 229 -16.79 2.48 -4.61
C ILE A 229 -16.14 3.79 -4.18
N ILE A 230 -15.05 3.70 -3.40
CA ILE A 230 -14.26 4.83 -2.93
C ILE A 230 -12.94 4.87 -3.72
N GLY A 231 -12.65 6.02 -4.30
CA GLY A 231 -11.42 6.29 -5.04
C GLY A 231 -11.63 7.20 -6.23
N GLU A 232 -10.53 7.63 -6.82
CA GLU A 232 -10.49 8.50 -7.99
C GLU A 232 -9.52 7.96 -9.04
N GLY A 233 -9.63 8.46 -10.26
CA GLY A 233 -8.72 8.19 -11.37
C GLY A 233 -9.38 8.26 -12.73
N ASN A 234 -8.57 8.16 -13.76
CA ASN A 234 -8.97 8.38 -15.17
C ASN A 234 -10.06 7.41 -15.67
N LEU A 235 -10.20 6.24 -15.05
CA LEU A 235 -11.20 5.24 -15.45
C LEU A 235 -12.59 5.49 -14.85
N ARG A 236 -12.75 6.43 -13.90
CA ARG A 236 -14.03 6.66 -13.21
C ARG A 236 -15.19 6.93 -14.18
N ILE A 237 -15.00 7.84 -15.12
CA ILE A 237 -16.05 8.21 -16.09
C ILE A 237 -16.51 6.99 -16.89
N LYS A 238 -15.57 6.13 -17.31
CA LYS A 238 -15.87 4.90 -18.04
C LYS A 238 -16.64 3.90 -17.18
N LEU A 239 -16.29 3.79 -15.90
CA LEU A 239 -16.98 2.91 -14.96
C LEU A 239 -18.39 3.40 -14.65
N GLU A 240 -18.58 4.71 -14.47
CA GLU A 240 -19.92 5.32 -14.30
C GLU A 240 -20.80 5.11 -15.56
N GLN A 241 -20.22 5.21 -16.75
CA GLN A 241 -20.92 4.89 -17.99
C GLN A 241 -21.34 3.42 -18.03
N TYR A 242 -20.44 2.51 -17.65
CA TYR A 242 -20.74 1.07 -17.60
C TYR A 242 -21.89 0.75 -16.61
N VAL A 243 -21.94 1.44 -15.46
CA VAL A 243 -23.05 1.33 -14.51
C VAL A 243 -24.38 1.78 -15.11
N ARG A 244 -24.39 2.86 -15.90
CA ARG A 244 -25.60 3.31 -16.64
C ARG A 244 -26.07 2.31 -17.70
N GLU A 245 -25.13 1.71 -18.43
CA GLU A 245 -25.44 0.65 -19.42
C GLU A 245 -26.10 -0.57 -18.78
N LEU A 246 -25.77 -0.84 -17.50
CA LEU A 246 -26.39 -1.90 -16.70
C LEU A 246 -27.66 -1.49 -15.94
N HIS A 247 -28.07 -0.20 -16.01
CA HIS A 247 -29.20 0.38 -15.28
C HIS A 247 -29.09 0.24 -13.74
N LEU A 248 -27.87 0.33 -13.19
CA LEU A 248 -27.56 0.11 -11.77
C LEU A 248 -27.18 1.40 -11.00
N GLU A 249 -27.48 2.61 -11.54
CA GLU A 249 -27.13 3.90 -10.92
C GLU A 249 -27.78 4.09 -9.54
N HIS A 250 -28.92 3.46 -9.31
CA HIS A 250 -29.62 3.50 -8.03
C HIS A 250 -28.99 2.59 -6.95
N LEU A 251 -28.12 1.64 -7.33
CA LEU A 251 -27.45 0.68 -6.44
C LEU A 251 -25.95 0.91 -6.32
N ILE A 252 -25.29 1.47 -7.33
CA ILE A 252 -23.83 1.66 -7.34
C ILE A 252 -23.50 3.15 -7.20
N THR A 253 -22.67 3.48 -6.21
CA THR A 253 -22.27 4.85 -5.93
C THR A 253 -20.77 5.01 -5.92
N PHE A 254 -20.24 5.94 -6.71
CA PHE A 254 -18.85 6.37 -6.68
C PHE A 254 -18.72 7.58 -5.76
N LYS A 255 -18.03 7.43 -4.63
CA LYS A 255 -17.85 8.47 -3.61
C LYS A 255 -16.68 9.40 -3.87
N GLY A 256 -15.87 9.09 -4.88
CA GLY A 256 -14.64 9.83 -5.08
C GLY A 256 -13.58 9.53 -4.03
N LYS A 257 -12.58 10.39 -3.93
CA LYS A 257 -11.56 10.30 -2.89
C LYS A 257 -12.13 10.77 -1.56
N ILE A 258 -12.05 9.92 -0.54
CA ILE A 258 -12.47 10.21 0.82
C ILE A 258 -11.24 10.26 1.72
N GLU A 259 -11.12 11.28 2.55
CA GLU A 259 -10.01 11.48 3.47
C GLU A 259 -10.04 10.43 4.59
N ASN A 260 -11.21 10.20 5.18
CA ASN A 260 -11.43 9.20 6.22
C ASN A 260 -12.34 8.06 5.73
N PRO A 261 -11.78 6.94 5.20
CA PRO A 261 -12.58 5.82 4.72
C PRO A 261 -13.02 4.84 5.84
N PHE A 262 -12.49 4.96 7.05
CA PHE A 262 -12.71 3.98 8.12
C PHE A 262 -14.18 3.81 8.53
N PRO A 263 -15.00 4.87 8.66
CA PRO A 263 -16.42 4.71 8.90
C PRO A 263 -17.14 3.92 7.80
N TYR A 264 -16.68 4.02 6.53
CA TYR A 264 -17.21 3.20 5.43
C TYR A 264 -16.84 1.74 5.56
N TYR A 265 -15.61 1.41 5.97
CA TYR A 265 -15.25 0.04 6.28
C TYR A 265 -16.10 -0.52 7.42
N LYS A 266 -16.20 0.20 8.53
CA LYS A 266 -16.92 -0.24 9.74
C LYS A 266 -18.37 -0.58 9.49
N ASN A 267 -19.05 0.17 8.62
CA ASN A 267 -20.46 0.04 8.34
C ASN A 267 -20.76 -0.84 7.10
N ALA A 268 -19.73 -1.25 6.35
CA ALA A 268 -19.93 -2.15 5.22
C ALA A 268 -20.34 -3.55 5.67
N PHE A 269 -21.17 -4.18 4.87
CA PHE A 269 -21.51 -5.60 5.08
C PHE A 269 -20.24 -6.44 4.90
N PHE A 270 -19.55 -6.28 3.79
CA PHE A 270 -18.19 -6.78 3.55
C PHE A 270 -17.48 -5.90 2.52
N THR A 271 -16.15 -6.04 2.44
CA THR A 271 -15.34 -5.38 1.40
C THR A 271 -14.99 -6.38 0.30
N VAL A 272 -14.90 -5.90 -0.95
CA VAL A 272 -14.49 -6.74 -2.09
C VAL A 272 -13.20 -6.19 -2.70
N LEU A 273 -12.23 -7.08 -2.93
CA LEU A 273 -11.00 -6.80 -3.67
C LEU A 273 -10.95 -7.64 -4.96
N SER A 274 -11.20 -7.01 -6.10
CA SER A 274 -11.19 -7.65 -7.43
C SER A 274 -9.88 -7.47 -8.20
N SER A 275 -8.79 -7.13 -7.53
CA SER A 275 -7.53 -6.74 -8.15
C SER A 275 -6.90 -7.84 -8.99
N LYS A 276 -6.24 -7.43 -10.08
CA LYS A 276 -5.46 -8.31 -10.95
C LYS A 276 -4.13 -8.75 -10.31
N HIS A 277 -3.51 -7.85 -9.57
CA HIS A 277 -2.30 -8.07 -8.78
C HIS A 277 -2.17 -6.99 -7.70
N GLU A 278 -1.46 -7.31 -6.63
CA GLU A 278 -1.17 -6.41 -5.51
C GLU A 278 0.31 -6.50 -5.12
N GLY A 279 0.70 -5.79 -4.09
CA GLY A 279 1.92 -6.05 -3.32
C GLY A 279 1.56 -6.63 -1.98
N PHE A 280 0.88 -5.81 -1.19
CA PHE A 280 0.22 -6.11 0.07
C PHE A 280 -0.99 -5.19 0.17
N PRO A 281 -2.22 -5.68 0.02
CA PRO A 281 -3.41 -4.84 -0.12
C PRO A 281 -3.84 -4.24 1.22
N ASN A 282 -3.39 -3.01 1.51
CA ASN A 282 -3.73 -2.29 2.74
C ASN A 282 -5.25 -2.17 2.95
N VAL A 283 -6.02 -2.05 1.87
CA VAL A 283 -7.49 -1.97 1.93
C VAL A 283 -8.13 -3.22 2.56
N VAL A 284 -7.49 -4.39 2.41
CA VAL A 284 -7.90 -5.63 3.08
C VAL A 284 -7.62 -5.54 4.58
N VAL A 285 -6.41 -5.10 4.94
CA VAL A 285 -6.02 -4.91 6.34
C VAL A 285 -6.90 -3.87 7.03
N GLU A 286 -7.19 -2.76 6.35
CA GLU A 286 -8.06 -1.68 6.84
C GLU A 286 -9.50 -2.17 7.09
N SER A 287 -10.04 -2.98 6.17
CA SER A 287 -11.36 -3.59 6.32
C SER A 287 -11.42 -4.50 7.53
N LEU A 288 -10.48 -5.45 7.65
CA LEU A 288 -10.39 -6.39 8.74
C LEU A 288 -10.16 -5.68 10.09
N ALA A 289 -9.34 -4.63 10.12
CA ALA A 289 -9.13 -3.80 11.31
C ALA A 289 -10.40 -3.06 11.77
N CYS A 290 -11.34 -2.84 10.87
CA CYS A 290 -12.68 -2.32 11.19
C CYS A 290 -13.71 -3.41 11.52
N SER A 291 -13.29 -4.66 11.73
CA SER A 291 -14.15 -5.83 11.94
C SER A 291 -15.09 -6.10 10.78
N THR A 292 -14.64 -5.86 9.55
CA THR A 292 -15.43 -6.07 8.33
C THR A 292 -14.74 -7.12 7.46
N PRO A 293 -15.39 -8.28 7.22
CA PRO A 293 -14.80 -9.37 6.46
C PRO A 293 -14.61 -9.01 4.99
N VAL A 294 -13.72 -9.71 4.31
CA VAL A 294 -13.31 -9.40 2.95
C VAL A 294 -13.55 -10.58 2.01
N ILE A 295 -14.02 -10.30 0.80
CA ILE A 295 -13.99 -11.22 -0.32
C ILE A 295 -12.92 -10.72 -1.31
N ALA A 296 -11.98 -11.58 -1.70
CA ALA A 296 -10.93 -11.18 -2.63
C ALA A 296 -10.56 -12.28 -3.61
N PHE A 297 -10.13 -11.89 -4.83
CA PHE A 297 -9.37 -12.80 -5.66
C PHE A 297 -8.05 -13.17 -4.98
N ASP A 298 -7.61 -14.43 -5.06
CA ASP A 298 -6.25 -14.86 -4.73
C ASP A 298 -5.29 -14.40 -5.83
N CYS A 299 -5.21 -13.10 -6.00
CA CYS A 299 -4.32 -12.50 -6.98
C CYS A 299 -2.87 -12.48 -6.49
N LEU A 300 -1.94 -12.30 -7.41
CA LEU A 300 -0.53 -12.09 -7.13
C LEU A 300 -0.30 -10.64 -6.67
N SER A 301 0.20 -10.34 -5.49
CA SER A 301 0.45 -11.12 -4.29
C SER A 301 -0.33 -10.51 -3.11
N GLY A 302 -0.26 -11.09 -1.94
CA GLY A 302 -0.74 -10.46 -0.68
C GLY A 302 -2.08 -10.94 -0.16
N PRO A 303 -3.18 -11.07 -0.94
CA PRO A 303 -4.48 -11.45 -0.38
C PRO A 303 -4.43 -12.72 0.47
N LYS A 304 -3.84 -13.81 -0.02
CA LYS A 304 -3.72 -15.07 0.73
C LYS A 304 -2.77 -15.02 1.95
N GLU A 305 -1.98 -13.96 2.09
CA GLU A 305 -1.13 -13.75 3.26
C GLU A 305 -1.87 -13.00 4.38
N ILE A 306 -3.08 -12.47 4.09
CA ILE A 306 -3.92 -11.69 4.99
C ILE A 306 -5.26 -12.40 5.24
N ILE A 307 -5.86 -12.93 4.16
CA ILE A 307 -7.17 -13.57 4.22
C ILE A 307 -6.99 -15.07 4.50
N LEU A 308 -7.47 -15.49 5.65
CA LEU A 308 -7.65 -16.88 6.04
C LEU A 308 -9.02 -17.31 5.55
N ASN A 309 -9.05 -18.08 4.44
CA ASN A 309 -10.30 -18.43 3.76
C ASN A 309 -11.30 -19.09 4.69
N ARG A 310 -12.52 -18.56 4.74
CA ARG A 310 -13.65 -18.93 5.61
C ARG A 310 -13.42 -18.67 7.12
N GLU A 311 -12.36 -17.95 7.49
CA GLU A 311 -12.12 -17.55 8.90
C GLU A 311 -12.27 -16.03 9.10
N ASN A 312 -11.72 -15.18 8.22
CA ASN A 312 -11.85 -13.72 8.27
C ASN A 312 -12.37 -13.13 6.96
N GLY A 313 -12.69 -13.98 5.99
CA GLY A 313 -13.14 -13.60 4.66
C GLY A 313 -13.19 -14.79 3.71
N LEU A 314 -13.42 -14.51 2.44
CA LEU A 314 -13.45 -15.52 1.39
C LEU A 314 -12.36 -15.22 0.34
N LEU A 315 -11.50 -16.19 0.11
CA LEU A 315 -10.48 -16.14 -0.92
C LEU A 315 -10.95 -16.90 -2.15
N VAL A 316 -11.07 -16.20 -3.25
CA VAL A 316 -11.63 -16.71 -4.50
C VAL A 316 -10.50 -16.96 -5.50
N GLU A 317 -10.60 -18.02 -6.27
CA GLU A 317 -9.65 -18.32 -7.35
C GLU A 317 -9.42 -17.09 -8.24
N ASN A 318 -8.15 -16.80 -8.52
CA ASN A 318 -7.78 -15.59 -9.25
C ASN A 318 -8.46 -15.48 -10.61
N GLN A 319 -9.14 -14.37 -10.85
CA GLN A 319 -9.89 -14.05 -12.08
C GLN A 319 -11.13 -14.93 -12.36
N ASP A 320 -11.54 -15.79 -11.44
CA ASP A 320 -12.80 -16.52 -11.56
C ASP A 320 -13.99 -15.64 -11.14
N ARG A 321 -14.57 -14.97 -12.11
CA ARG A 321 -15.72 -14.06 -11.91
C ARG A 321 -16.95 -14.78 -11.36
N LYS A 322 -17.19 -16.03 -11.79
CA LYS A 322 -18.34 -16.83 -11.33
C LYS A 322 -18.19 -17.12 -9.86
N LYS A 323 -17.01 -17.59 -9.42
CA LYS A 323 -16.75 -17.83 -7.99
C LYS A 323 -16.78 -16.54 -7.15
N LEU A 324 -16.41 -15.38 -7.73
CA LEU A 324 -16.53 -14.10 -7.02
C LEU A 324 -18.00 -13.75 -6.78
N THR A 325 -18.88 -13.95 -7.77
CA THR A 325 -20.33 -13.77 -7.61
C THR A 325 -20.90 -14.75 -6.60
N GLU A 326 -20.50 -16.03 -6.67
CA GLU A 326 -20.93 -17.07 -5.72
C GLU A 326 -20.49 -16.73 -4.28
N ALA A 327 -19.28 -16.22 -4.08
CA ALA A 327 -18.78 -15.82 -2.77
C ALA A 327 -19.58 -14.63 -2.19
N MET A 328 -19.95 -13.65 -3.02
CA MET A 328 -20.84 -12.56 -2.59
C MET A 328 -22.22 -13.09 -2.18
N ASN A 329 -22.80 -14.01 -2.94
CA ASN A 329 -24.06 -14.63 -2.61
C ASN A 329 -23.97 -15.49 -1.34
N LEU A 330 -22.85 -16.17 -1.13
CA LEU A 330 -22.63 -17.00 0.07
C LEU A 330 -22.68 -16.17 1.36
N PHE A 331 -22.11 -14.97 1.40
CA PHE A 331 -22.20 -14.11 2.58
C PHE A 331 -23.61 -13.56 2.86
N ILE A 332 -24.52 -13.62 1.87
CA ILE A 332 -25.94 -13.30 2.09
C ILE A 332 -26.68 -14.52 2.64
N SER A 333 -26.45 -15.70 2.06
CA SER A 333 -27.23 -16.92 2.34
C SER A 333 -26.74 -17.69 3.56
N ASP A 334 -25.44 -17.62 3.88
CA ASP A 334 -24.83 -18.32 5.02
C ASP A 334 -24.47 -17.30 6.12
N LYS A 335 -25.46 -16.99 6.96
CA LYS A 335 -25.29 -16.03 8.06
C LYS A 335 -24.28 -16.51 9.10
N GLU A 336 -24.17 -17.80 9.35
CA GLU A 336 -23.26 -18.37 10.36
C GLU A 336 -21.80 -18.15 9.89
N LEU A 337 -21.50 -18.47 8.64
CA LEU A 337 -20.18 -18.21 8.05
C LEU A 337 -19.84 -16.72 8.04
N TYR A 338 -20.78 -15.86 7.67
CA TYR A 338 -20.58 -14.41 7.68
C TYR A 338 -20.26 -13.90 9.09
N ASP A 339 -21.07 -14.26 10.09
CA ASP A 339 -20.87 -13.84 11.47
C ASP A 339 -19.55 -14.37 12.05
N TYR A 340 -19.16 -15.59 11.70
CA TYR A 340 -17.87 -16.17 12.06
C TYR A 340 -16.70 -15.39 11.44
N CYS A 341 -16.74 -15.11 10.13
CA CYS A 341 -15.72 -14.32 9.48
C CYS A 341 -15.62 -12.90 10.05
N LYS A 342 -16.75 -12.28 10.36
CA LYS A 342 -16.82 -10.95 10.94
C LYS A 342 -16.21 -10.91 12.34
N SER A 343 -16.51 -11.88 13.18
CA SER A 343 -15.98 -11.95 14.55
C SER A 343 -14.45 -12.12 14.60
N ASN A 344 -13.88 -12.81 13.62
CA ASN A 344 -12.44 -13.06 13.54
C ASN A 344 -11.66 -11.96 12.82
N SER A 345 -12.36 -11.07 12.09
CA SER A 345 -11.70 -10.08 11.21
C SER A 345 -10.64 -9.25 11.94
N PHE A 346 -11.00 -8.59 13.04
CA PHE A 346 -10.10 -7.72 13.79
C PHE A 346 -8.89 -8.47 14.34
N GLN A 347 -9.13 -9.61 14.98
CA GLN A 347 -8.08 -10.41 15.62
C GLN A 347 -7.05 -10.91 14.58
N SER A 348 -7.51 -11.24 13.37
CA SER A 348 -6.68 -11.82 12.32
C SER A 348 -5.54 -10.90 11.82
N VAL A 349 -5.67 -9.59 12.03
CA VAL A 349 -4.68 -8.60 11.56
C VAL A 349 -3.90 -7.91 12.68
N GLN A 350 -4.09 -8.29 13.94
CA GLN A 350 -3.38 -7.67 15.07
C GLN A 350 -1.85 -7.83 14.98
N HIS A 351 -1.37 -8.89 14.35
CA HIS A 351 0.06 -9.12 14.11
C HIS A 351 0.70 -8.11 13.13
N LEU A 352 -0.13 -7.29 12.46
CA LEU A 352 0.29 -6.21 11.56
C LEU A 352 0.33 -4.85 12.25
N ASP A 353 0.12 -4.81 13.58
CA ASP A 353 0.20 -3.59 14.36
C ASP A 353 1.49 -2.81 14.10
N LEU A 354 1.39 -1.48 14.09
CA LEU A 354 2.50 -0.58 13.80
C LEU A 354 3.72 -0.82 14.70
N ASP A 355 3.49 -1.08 15.99
CA ASP A 355 4.58 -1.31 16.94
C ASP A 355 5.24 -2.68 16.72
N LEU A 356 4.46 -3.71 16.39
CA LEU A 356 5.00 -5.04 16.09
C LEU A 356 5.80 -5.05 14.78
N ILE A 357 5.28 -4.43 13.74
CA ILE A 357 5.99 -4.31 12.46
C ILE A 357 7.20 -3.37 12.58
N GLY A 358 7.03 -2.27 13.31
CA GLY A 358 8.13 -1.33 13.57
C GLY A 358 9.30 -1.96 14.30
N LYS A 359 9.07 -2.84 15.29
CA LYS A 359 10.12 -3.61 15.95
C LYS A 359 10.91 -4.48 14.98
N LYS A 360 10.26 -5.13 14.00
CA LYS A 360 10.96 -5.88 12.94
C LYS A 360 11.89 -4.97 12.12
N TRP A 361 11.53 -3.71 11.92
CA TRP A 361 12.40 -2.73 11.27
C TRP A 361 13.60 -2.38 12.15
N LEU A 362 13.42 -2.19 13.47
CA LEU A 362 14.54 -1.96 14.40
C LEU A 362 15.50 -3.15 14.43
N GLU A 363 14.98 -4.37 14.50
CA GLU A 363 15.76 -5.61 14.43
C GLU A 363 16.57 -5.70 13.13
N LEU A 364 15.92 -5.46 11.97
CA LEU A 364 16.57 -5.45 10.67
C LEU A 364 17.75 -4.47 10.63
N MET A 365 17.57 -3.28 11.19
CA MET A 365 18.56 -2.20 11.25
C MET A 365 19.52 -2.32 12.42
N LYS A 366 19.31 -3.26 13.36
CA LYS A 366 20.09 -3.43 14.59
C LYS A 366 20.12 -2.12 15.42
N LEU A 367 18.97 -1.47 15.57
CA LEU A 367 18.78 -0.22 16.30
C LEU A 367 18.04 -0.42 17.64
N ASN A 368 18.05 -1.65 18.17
CA ASN A 368 17.44 -2.00 19.47
C ASN A 368 18.24 -1.41 20.63
#